data_8d7ac8f38673d99d0fb426f86fd80170
#
_entry.id   8d7ac8f38673d99d0fb426f86fd80170
#
_cell.length_a   1.000
_cell.length_b   1.000
_cell.length_c   1.000
_cell.angle_alpha   90.00
_cell.angle_beta   90.00
_cell.angle_gamma   90.00
#
_symmetry.space_group_name_H-M   'P 1'
#
loop_
_entity.id
_entity.type
_entity.pdbx_description
1 polymer ?
#
loop_
_entity_poly.entity_id
_entity_poly.type
_entity_poly.pdbx_seq_one_letter_code
_entity_poly.pdbx_strand_id
1 'polypeptide(L)'
;DMGLLIAGTRYRGDFEERLKLIMIEAEKNEKNILFVDEIHNLIGAGSTSGNSMDAANMLKPALQSGKIKCIGSTTFAEYRNYFEKDRALQRRFQKIDVHEPSVEETYQILFGLRKKYEDFHKVKYSDKAIKAAVDLSSKYIGNKKLPDKAIDIIDELGAFESLKQLNKKKQTLDELDVEGIVAKITKIPKKTITLQDQEYYKELPKNLKRLIYGQDHAIESLTSAIKLSRSGLRESSKTIGNYLFSGPTGVGKTELAKQLSIILGVELIRFDMSEFSEKHTISKLIGAPPGYVGFEQGGLLSESVEKNPHSVLLLDEIEKAHPDIFNLLLQIMDYGKMKDQNGKN
;
A
#
# COMPACT_ATOMS: atom_id res chain seq x y z
N ASP A 1 13.15 13.27 17.30
CA ASP A 1 12.80 13.56 15.90
C ASP A 1 13.94 14.38 15.25
N MET A 2 14.46 13.85 14.14
CA MET A 2 15.57 14.46 13.40
C MET A 2 15.15 15.73 12.66
N GLY A 3 13.92 15.81 12.19
CA GLY A 3 13.41 17.00 11.51
C GLY A 3 13.43 18.23 12.42
N LEU A 4 13.11 18.06 13.70
CA LEU A 4 13.16 19.15 14.69
C LEU A 4 14.60 19.59 15.01
N LEU A 5 15.57 18.68 14.96
CA LEU A 5 16.98 19.01 15.16
C LEU A 5 17.56 19.84 14.02
N ILE A 6 17.12 19.55 12.79
CA ILE A 6 17.56 20.24 11.58
C ILE A 6 16.79 21.56 11.40
N ALA A 7 15.56 21.65 11.91
CA ALA A 7 14.74 22.85 11.74
C ALA A 7 15.43 24.10 12.31
N GLY A 8 15.56 25.13 11.46
CA GLY A 8 16.18 26.41 11.83
C GLY A 8 17.72 26.41 11.91
N THR A 9 18.41 25.32 11.55
CA THR A 9 19.85 25.32 11.38
C THR A 9 20.22 25.89 10.01
N ARG A 10 21.12 26.87 9.97
CA ARG A 10 21.63 27.46 8.72
C ARG A 10 22.95 26.83 8.28
N TYR A 11 23.71 26.36 9.26
CA TYR A 11 25.05 25.83 9.03
C TYR A 11 25.15 24.43 9.68
N ARG A 12 26.06 23.63 9.14
CA ARG A 12 26.39 22.30 9.67
C ARG A 12 26.74 22.31 11.16
N GLY A 13 27.50 23.32 11.57
CA GLY A 13 27.95 23.49 12.97
C GLY A 13 26.79 23.62 13.96
N ASP A 14 25.70 24.28 13.56
CA ASP A 14 24.54 24.49 14.45
C ASP A 14 23.85 23.14 14.79
N PHE A 15 23.76 22.25 13.80
CA PHE A 15 23.22 20.91 14.00
C PHE A 15 24.14 20.05 14.88
N GLU A 16 25.45 20.06 14.58
CA GLU A 16 26.44 19.30 15.37
C GLU A 16 26.47 19.76 16.83
N GLU A 17 26.35 21.05 17.07
CA GLU A 17 26.30 21.62 18.43
C GLU A 17 25.01 21.16 19.17
N ARG A 18 23.85 21.24 18.52
CA ARG A 18 22.61 20.76 19.11
C ARG A 18 22.64 19.27 19.46
N LEU A 19 23.14 18.45 18.52
CA LEU A 19 23.27 17.01 18.76
C LEU A 19 24.23 16.73 19.91
N LYS A 20 25.35 17.44 20.00
CA LYS A 20 26.31 17.34 21.09
C LYS A 20 25.69 17.70 22.45
N LEU A 21 24.90 18.77 22.51
CA LEU A 21 24.19 19.15 23.74
C LEU A 21 23.22 18.06 24.21
N ILE A 22 22.47 17.45 23.28
CA ILE A 22 21.56 16.33 23.60
C ILE A 22 22.34 15.12 24.12
N MET A 23 23.49 14.81 23.50
CA MET A 23 24.32 13.70 23.96
C MET A 23 24.88 13.96 25.37
N ILE A 24 25.37 15.16 25.63
CA ILE A 24 25.85 15.55 26.96
C ILE A 24 24.72 15.43 28.00
N GLU A 25 23.48 15.84 27.66
CA GLU A 25 22.35 15.71 28.55
C GLU A 25 21.95 14.25 28.79
N ALA A 26 22.03 13.43 27.72
CA ALA A 26 21.78 11.99 27.83
C ALA A 26 22.81 11.27 28.71
N GLU A 27 24.09 11.70 28.68
CA GLU A 27 25.18 11.14 29.50
C GLU A 27 25.06 11.48 30.99
N LYS A 28 24.36 12.56 31.39
CA LYS A 28 24.26 12.99 32.78
C LYS A 28 23.57 11.97 33.70
N ASN A 29 22.73 11.12 33.15
CA ASN A 29 21.99 10.13 33.94
C ASN A 29 21.99 8.77 33.20
N GLU A 30 22.55 7.76 33.82
CA GLU A 30 22.62 6.39 33.27
C GLU A 30 21.25 5.74 32.99
N LYS A 31 20.17 6.30 33.56
CA LYS A 31 18.80 5.87 33.33
C LYS A 31 18.21 6.45 32.03
N ASN A 32 18.88 7.46 31.44
CA ASN A 32 18.41 8.03 30.20
C ASN A 32 18.58 7.04 29.05
N ILE A 33 17.56 6.94 28.21
CA ILE A 33 17.58 6.17 26.97
C ILE A 33 17.27 7.15 25.85
N LEU A 34 18.17 7.27 24.89
CA LEU A 34 17.97 8.07 23.70
C LEU A 34 17.18 7.25 22.67
N PHE A 35 15.96 7.66 22.37
CA PHE A 35 15.18 7.09 21.27
C PHE A 35 15.33 7.94 20.03
N VAL A 36 15.75 7.33 18.93
CA VAL A 36 15.96 8.00 17.63
C VAL A 36 15.07 7.34 16.60
N ASP A 37 14.03 8.04 16.21
CA ASP A 37 13.16 7.60 15.12
C ASP A 37 13.86 7.83 13.77
N GLU A 38 13.63 6.91 12.81
CA GLU A 38 14.27 6.92 11.50
C GLU A 38 15.80 7.13 11.59
N ILE A 39 16.46 6.35 12.44
CA ILE A 39 17.89 6.50 12.74
C ILE A 39 18.79 6.44 11.49
N HIS A 40 18.31 5.87 10.39
CA HIS A 40 19.00 5.86 9.11
C HIS A 40 19.24 7.27 8.55
N ASN A 41 18.40 8.24 8.91
CA ASN A 41 18.60 9.65 8.53
C ASN A 41 19.89 10.25 9.14
N LEU A 42 20.33 9.74 10.30
CA LEU A 42 21.62 10.12 10.89
C LEU A 42 22.82 9.53 10.16
N ILE A 43 22.63 8.38 9.51
CA ILE A 43 23.71 7.58 8.93
C ILE A 43 23.82 7.86 7.43
N GLY A 44 22.69 8.05 6.75
CA GLY A 44 22.61 8.15 5.29
C GLY A 44 22.61 9.60 4.73
N ALA A 45 22.47 10.60 5.56
CA ALA A 45 22.44 12.00 5.14
C ALA A 45 23.71 12.48 4.41
N GLY A 46 24.65 11.55 4.14
CA GLY A 46 25.99 11.80 3.67
C GLY A 46 26.32 11.54 2.21
N SER A 47 25.43 10.97 1.40
CA SER A 47 25.91 10.36 0.14
C SER A 47 25.57 11.10 -1.16
N THR A 48 24.71 12.13 -1.17
CA THR A 48 24.22 12.69 -2.46
C THR A 48 24.47 14.19 -2.72
N SER A 49 24.96 14.95 -1.75
CA SER A 49 25.42 16.32 -2.02
C SER A 49 26.52 16.65 -1.03
N GLY A 50 27.65 17.16 -1.49
CA GLY A 50 28.91 17.42 -0.78
C GLY A 50 28.89 18.08 0.62
N ASN A 51 27.77 18.06 1.32
CA ASN A 51 27.48 18.56 2.66
C ASN A 51 26.86 17.48 3.57
N SER A 52 27.36 16.25 3.53
CA SER A 52 26.83 15.19 4.38
C SER A 52 27.08 15.48 5.85
N MET A 53 25.99 15.65 6.60
CA MET A 53 26.00 15.65 8.06
C MET A 53 26.32 14.25 8.56
N ASP A 54 27.57 14.00 8.89
CA ASP A 54 27.99 12.69 9.42
C ASP A 54 27.72 12.61 10.94
N ALA A 55 26.44 12.76 11.30
CA ALA A 55 25.99 12.64 12.69
C ALA A 55 26.29 11.25 13.28
N ALA A 56 26.43 10.25 12.42
CA ALA A 56 26.82 8.90 12.83
C ALA A 56 28.22 8.91 13.47
N ASN A 57 29.17 9.69 12.96
CA ASN A 57 30.51 9.76 13.54
C ASN A 57 30.54 10.43 14.91
N MET A 58 29.55 11.25 15.24
CA MET A 58 29.41 11.83 16.58
C MET A 58 28.82 10.82 17.58
N LEU A 59 27.86 10.00 17.14
CA LEU A 59 27.23 8.99 18.00
C LEU A 59 28.13 7.78 18.26
N LYS A 60 28.95 7.38 17.31
CA LYS A 60 29.83 6.21 17.41
C LYS A 60 30.70 6.17 18.68
N PRO A 61 31.41 7.25 19.06
CA PRO A 61 32.22 7.25 20.29
C PRO A 61 31.40 7.11 21.56
N ALA A 62 30.25 7.80 21.66
CA ALA A 62 29.38 7.77 22.81
C ALA A 62 28.69 6.38 23.01
N LEU A 63 28.27 5.77 21.92
CA LEU A 63 27.77 4.40 21.90
C LEU A 63 28.89 3.38 22.24
N GLN A 64 30.15 3.66 21.82
CA GLN A 64 31.28 2.80 22.09
C GLN A 64 31.69 2.81 23.56
N SER A 65 31.62 3.96 24.20
CA SER A 65 31.94 4.10 25.62
C SER A 65 30.87 3.53 26.55
N GLY A 66 29.69 3.15 26.03
CA GLY A 66 28.56 2.67 26.81
C GLY A 66 27.87 3.75 27.66
N LYS A 67 28.28 5.02 27.52
CA LYS A 67 27.73 6.15 28.29
C LYS A 67 26.30 6.48 27.88
N ILE A 68 25.94 6.22 26.63
CA ILE A 68 24.60 6.48 26.10
C ILE A 68 23.93 5.13 25.75
N LYS A 69 22.72 4.92 26.25
CA LYS A 69 21.81 3.86 25.81
C LYS A 69 20.94 4.40 24.69
N CYS A 70 20.91 3.73 23.54
CA CYS A 70 20.17 4.19 22.39
C CYS A 70 19.26 3.10 21.84
N ILE A 71 18.04 3.48 21.49
CA ILE A 71 17.08 2.69 20.73
C ILE A 71 16.84 3.43 19.42
N GLY A 72 17.06 2.79 18.28
CA GLY A 72 16.80 3.36 16.96
C GLY A 72 15.71 2.57 16.25
N SER A 73 14.77 3.27 15.62
CA SER A 73 13.81 2.65 14.69
C SER A 73 14.26 2.86 13.24
N THR A 74 14.01 1.88 12.39
CA THR A 74 14.28 1.96 10.95
C THR A 74 13.50 0.90 10.19
N THR A 75 13.38 1.02 8.88
CA THR A 75 12.78 -0.04 8.06
C THR A 75 13.79 -1.12 7.71
N PHE A 76 13.30 -2.30 7.26
CA PHE A 76 14.18 -3.39 6.81
C PHE A 76 15.04 -2.99 5.61
N ALA A 77 14.52 -2.15 4.71
CA ALA A 77 15.24 -1.68 3.53
C ALA A 77 16.40 -0.76 3.91
N GLU A 78 16.13 0.25 4.74
CA GLU A 78 17.15 1.17 5.22
C GLU A 78 18.16 0.50 6.13
N TYR A 79 17.74 -0.47 6.97
CA TYR A 79 18.68 -1.26 7.76
C TYR A 79 19.73 -1.94 6.88
N ARG A 80 19.30 -2.62 5.78
CA ARG A 80 20.23 -3.25 4.82
C ARG A 80 21.12 -2.23 4.12
N ASN A 81 20.55 -1.08 3.75
CA ASN A 81 21.27 -0.09 2.97
C ASN A 81 22.33 0.68 3.78
N TYR A 82 22.05 0.95 5.05
CA TYR A 82 22.88 1.83 5.89
C TYR A 82 23.56 1.09 7.03
N PHE A 83 22.88 0.23 7.79
CA PHE A 83 23.44 -0.43 8.97
C PHE A 83 24.28 -1.67 8.62
N GLU A 84 23.85 -2.52 7.72
CA GLU A 84 24.61 -3.72 7.35
C GLU A 84 25.94 -3.38 6.67
N LYS A 85 26.02 -2.21 6.05
CA LYS A 85 27.26 -1.74 5.40
C LYS A 85 28.25 -1.12 6.39
N ASP A 86 27.79 -0.62 7.56
CA ASP A 86 28.63 -0.02 8.59
C ASP A 86 28.90 -1.02 9.74
N ARG A 87 30.03 -1.74 9.65
CA ARG A 87 30.45 -2.71 10.67
C ARG A 87 30.58 -2.12 12.09
N ALA A 88 30.83 -0.82 12.21
CA ALA A 88 30.99 -0.16 13.50
C ALA A 88 29.65 0.02 14.21
N LEU A 89 28.59 0.35 13.48
CA LEU A 89 27.24 0.45 13.99
C LEU A 89 26.62 -0.93 14.24
N GLN A 90 26.83 -1.86 13.32
CA GLN A 90 26.33 -3.23 13.45
C GLN A 90 26.79 -3.94 14.74
N ARG A 91 28.01 -3.64 15.20
CA ARG A 91 28.55 -4.20 16.47
C ARG A 91 27.98 -3.54 17.74
N ARG A 92 27.28 -2.41 17.60
CA ARG A 92 26.78 -1.60 18.73
C ARG A 92 25.28 -1.61 18.89
N PHE A 93 24.56 -2.00 17.83
CA PHE A 93 23.13 -2.17 17.84
C PHE A 93 22.76 -3.63 17.70
N GLN A 94 22.01 -4.15 18.66
CA GLN A 94 21.35 -5.44 18.51
C GLN A 94 20.10 -5.24 17.64
N LYS A 95 20.01 -5.97 16.53
CA LYS A 95 18.82 -5.97 15.68
C LYS A 95 17.68 -6.69 16.39
N ILE A 96 16.53 -6.04 16.46
CA ILE A 96 15.27 -6.59 16.93
C ILE A 96 14.25 -6.44 15.82
N ASP A 97 13.78 -7.57 15.29
CA ASP A 97 12.79 -7.55 14.21
C ASP A 97 11.39 -7.36 14.81
N VAL A 98 10.67 -6.32 14.34
CA VAL A 98 9.29 -6.05 14.68
C VAL A 98 8.42 -6.38 13.48
N HIS A 99 7.61 -7.41 13.60
CA HIS A 99 6.76 -7.91 12.51
C HIS A 99 5.39 -7.24 12.52
N GLU A 100 4.74 -7.25 11.34
CA GLU A 100 3.36 -6.84 11.21
C GLU A 100 2.47 -7.75 12.07
N PRO A 101 1.59 -7.21 12.92
CA PRO A 101 0.69 -8.01 13.72
C PRO A 101 -0.34 -8.73 12.85
N SER A 102 -0.82 -9.86 13.35
CA SER A 102 -1.95 -10.58 12.76
C SER A 102 -3.24 -9.76 12.84
N VAL A 103 -4.26 -10.20 12.08
CA VAL A 103 -5.61 -9.59 12.12
C VAL A 103 -6.18 -9.65 13.54
N GLU A 104 -6.01 -10.77 14.23
CA GLU A 104 -6.51 -10.96 15.59
C GLU A 104 -5.79 -10.06 16.61
N GLU A 105 -4.47 -9.98 16.55
CA GLU A 105 -3.69 -9.06 17.40
C GLU A 105 -4.05 -7.59 17.09
N THR A 106 -4.26 -7.24 15.83
CA THR A 106 -4.70 -5.91 15.44
C THR A 106 -6.07 -5.56 16.04
N TYR A 107 -7.00 -6.52 16.08
CA TYR A 107 -8.28 -6.34 16.73
C TYR A 107 -8.12 -5.97 18.21
N GLN A 108 -7.25 -6.68 18.93
CA GLN A 108 -6.96 -6.38 20.35
C GLN A 108 -6.33 -4.98 20.51
N ILE A 109 -5.42 -4.61 19.62
CA ILE A 109 -4.80 -3.27 19.61
C ILE A 109 -5.87 -2.18 19.44
N LEU A 110 -6.73 -2.31 18.42
CA LEU A 110 -7.77 -1.33 18.16
C LEU A 110 -8.79 -1.25 19.29
N PHE A 111 -9.15 -2.38 19.87
CA PHE A 111 -10.04 -2.43 21.02
C PHE A 111 -9.46 -1.66 22.21
N GLY A 112 -8.15 -1.82 22.46
CA GLY A 112 -7.45 -1.05 23.49
C GLY A 112 -7.36 0.46 23.22
N LEU A 113 -7.26 0.85 21.93
CA LEU A 113 -7.18 2.25 21.50
C LEU A 113 -8.55 2.93 21.37
N ARG A 114 -9.63 2.16 21.26
CA ARG A 114 -10.99 2.62 21.00
C ARG A 114 -11.38 3.83 21.84
N LYS A 115 -11.22 3.75 23.15
CA LYS A 115 -11.62 4.83 24.07
C LYS A 115 -10.91 6.15 23.78
N LYS A 116 -9.63 6.13 23.38
CA LYS A 116 -8.87 7.34 23.03
C LYS A 116 -9.46 8.02 21.79
N TYR A 117 -9.81 7.26 20.76
CA TYR A 117 -10.43 7.79 19.55
C TYR A 117 -11.87 8.24 19.79
N GLU A 118 -12.64 7.52 20.62
CA GLU A 118 -13.99 7.93 21.04
C GLU A 118 -13.97 9.27 21.76
N ASP A 119 -13.04 9.45 22.69
CA ASP A 119 -12.88 10.69 23.46
C ASP A 119 -12.40 11.85 22.58
N PHE A 120 -11.56 11.58 21.60
CA PHE A 120 -11.03 12.60 20.70
C PHE A 120 -12.09 13.08 19.69
N HIS A 121 -12.77 12.17 19.00
CA HIS A 121 -13.76 12.52 17.97
C HIS A 121 -15.17 12.76 18.52
N LYS A 122 -15.41 12.50 19.81
CA LYS A 122 -16.73 12.62 20.46
C LYS A 122 -17.80 11.74 19.79
N VAL A 123 -17.42 10.50 19.46
CA VAL A 123 -18.27 9.47 18.87
C VAL A 123 -18.05 8.15 19.60
N LYS A 124 -18.89 7.15 19.36
CA LYS A 124 -18.71 5.78 19.84
C LYS A 124 -18.56 4.83 18.67
N TYR A 125 -17.71 3.83 18.83
CA TYR A 125 -17.53 2.77 17.83
C TYR A 125 -18.13 1.48 18.37
N SER A 126 -19.00 0.81 17.61
CA SER A 126 -19.49 -0.52 17.94
C SER A 126 -18.37 -1.56 17.78
N ASP A 127 -18.49 -2.70 18.45
CA ASP A 127 -17.54 -3.80 18.30
C ASP A 127 -17.48 -4.30 16.85
N LYS A 128 -18.64 -4.25 16.15
CA LYS A 128 -18.73 -4.59 14.72
C LYS A 128 -17.93 -3.59 13.85
N ALA A 129 -17.98 -2.30 14.18
CA ALA A 129 -17.20 -1.28 13.48
C ALA A 129 -15.69 -1.53 13.64
N ILE A 130 -15.23 -1.82 14.85
CA ILE A 130 -13.82 -2.13 15.11
C ILE A 130 -13.37 -3.36 14.31
N LYS A 131 -14.18 -4.43 14.34
CA LYS A 131 -13.89 -5.65 13.58
C LYS A 131 -13.88 -5.39 12.07
N ALA A 132 -14.88 -4.68 11.55
CA ALA A 132 -14.95 -4.31 10.14
C ALA A 132 -13.76 -3.46 9.70
N ALA A 133 -13.26 -2.53 10.54
CA ALA A 133 -12.09 -1.72 10.23
C ALA A 133 -10.83 -2.58 10.03
N VAL A 134 -10.64 -3.61 10.85
CA VAL A 134 -9.52 -4.55 10.71
C VAL A 134 -9.68 -5.43 9.48
N ASP A 135 -10.83 -6.09 9.34
CA ASP A 135 -11.08 -7.05 8.25
C ASP A 135 -11.03 -6.37 6.87
N LEU A 136 -11.71 -5.22 6.73
CA LEU A 136 -11.77 -4.50 5.47
C LEU A 136 -10.43 -3.83 5.11
N SER A 137 -9.70 -3.28 6.10
CA SER A 137 -8.36 -2.75 5.84
C SER A 137 -7.40 -3.85 5.40
N SER A 138 -7.44 -5.01 6.03
CA SER A 138 -6.61 -6.16 5.67
C SER A 138 -6.89 -6.62 4.24
N LYS A 139 -8.17 -6.64 3.85
CA LYS A 139 -8.65 -7.16 2.56
C LYS A 139 -8.45 -6.17 1.40
N TYR A 140 -8.66 -4.87 1.63
CA TYR A 140 -8.77 -3.87 0.57
C TYR A 140 -7.64 -2.85 0.53
N ILE A 141 -6.84 -2.70 1.59
CA ILE A 141 -5.72 -1.76 1.65
C ILE A 141 -4.40 -2.52 1.65
N GLY A 142 -3.75 -2.59 0.49
CA GLY A 142 -2.51 -3.35 0.30
C GLY A 142 -1.22 -2.54 0.53
N ASN A 143 -1.27 -1.23 0.34
CA ASN A 143 -0.11 -0.34 0.38
C ASN A 143 0.36 0.06 1.79
N LYS A 144 -0.43 -0.23 2.83
CA LYS A 144 -0.11 0.02 4.24
C LYS A 144 -0.15 -1.27 5.03
N LYS A 145 0.51 -1.29 6.18
CA LYS A 145 0.60 -2.42 7.09
C LYS A 145 -0.37 -2.30 8.27
N LEU A 146 -0.75 -3.44 8.87
CA LEU A 146 -1.41 -3.46 10.15
C LEU A 146 -0.41 -3.11 11.26
N PRO A 147 -0.85 -2.45 12.35
CA PRO A 147 -2.22 -2.02 12.67
C PRO A 147 -2.60 -0.68 12.02
N ASP A 148 -1.66 0.03 11.45
CA ASP A 148 -1.75 1.44 11.02
C ASP A 148 -2.95 1.69 10.09
N LYS A 149 -3.09 0.86 9.02
CA LYS A 149 -4.20 0.99 8.07
C LYS A 149 -5.58 0.83 8.70
N ALA A 150 -5.71 0.05 9.76
CA ALA A 150 -6.96 -0.12 10.46
C ALA A 150 -7.23 1.03 11.44
N ILE A 151 -6.18 1.57 12.06
CA ILE A 151 -6.23 2.78 12.90
C ILE A 151 -6.65 3.97 12.05
N ASP A 152 -6.06 4.16 10.87
CA ASP A 152 -6.40 5.23 9.92
C ASP A 152 -7.90 5.23 9.58
N ILE A 153 -8.50 4.04 9.36
CA ILE A 153 -9.94 3.94 9.08
C ILE A 153 -10.79 4.47 10.23
N ILE A 154 -10.44 4.09 11.47
CA ILE A 154 -11.19 4.53 12.65
C ILE A 154 -11.04 6.04 12.85
N ASP A 155 -9.83 6.55 12.69
CA ASP A 155 -9.53 7.97 12.81
C ASP A 155 -10.28 8.78 11.74
N GLU A 156 -10.19 8.38 10.47
CA GLU A 156 -10.88 9.05 9.37
C GLU A 156 -12.40 8.98 9.49
N LEU A 157 -12.94 7.84 9.95
CA LEU A 157 -14.36 7.67 10.22
C LEU A 157 -14.84 8.62 11.32
N GLY A 158 -14.09 8.71 12.41
CA GLY A 158 -14.38 9.64 13.51
C GLY A 158 -14.29 11.11 13.08
N ALA A 159 -13.25 11.46 12.33
CA ALA A 159 -13.08 12.79 11.77
C ALA A 159 -14.22 13.17 10.83
N PHE A 160 -14.59 12.26 9.91
CA PHE A 160 -15.70 12.47 8.99
C PHE A 160 -17.03 12.71 9.71
N GLU A 161 -17.31 11.94 10.78
CA GLU A 161 -18.52 12.12 11.56
C GLU A 161 -18.50 13.42 12.37
N SER A 162 -17.33 13.81 12.89
CA SER A 162 -17.19 15.05 13.66
C SER A 162 -17.43 16.33 12.82
N LEU A 163 -17.15 16.27 11.51
CA LEU A 163 -17.38 17.37 10.57
C LEU A 163 -18.85 17.53 10.14
N LYS A 164 -19.71 16.54 10.42
CA LYS A 164 -21.14 16.67 10.10
C LYS A 164 -21.83 17.69 10.99
N GLN A 165 -22.86 18.33 10.45
CA GLN A 165 -23.72 19.21 11.23
C GLN A 165 -24.36 18.45 12.41
N LEU A 166 -24.52 19.11 13.55
CA LEU A 166 -25.05 18.54 14.81
C LEU A 166 -26.32 17.68 14.61
N ASN A 167 -27.23 18.11 13.75
CA ASN A 167 -28.50 17.42 13.48
C ASN A 167 -28.36 16.12 12.65
N LYS A 168 -27.17 15.87 12.06
CA LYS A 168 -26.88 14.70 11.22
C LYS A 168 -25.82 13.81 11.82
N LYS A 169 -25.31 14.15 13.00
CA LYS A 169 -24.22 13.45 13.66
C LYS A 169 -24.74 12.16 14.32
N LYS A 170 -24.14 11.04 13.96
CA LYS A 170 -24.39 9.76 14.62
C LYS A 170 -23.59 9.70 15.93
N GLN A 171 -24.25 9.27 17.00
CA GLN A 171 -23.55 9.04 18.26
C GLN A 171 -22.75 7.72 18.26
N THR A 172 -23.23 6.70 17.57
CA THR A 172 -22.59 5.39 17.46
C THR A 172 -22.36 5.03 15.99
N LEU A 173 -21.12 4.69 15.67
CA LEU A 173 -20.68 4.29 14.35
C LEU A 173 -20.64 2.76 14.24
N ASP A 174 -21.14 2.23 13.14
CA ASP A 174 -21.30 0.79 12.94
C ASP A 174 -20.58 0.33 11.65
N GLU A 175 -20.60 -0.95 11.37
CA GLU A 175 -19.98 -1.62 10.23
C GLU A 175 -20.26 -0.90 8.89
N LEU A 176 -21.53 -0.52 8.62
CA LEU A 176 -21.92 0.20 7.41
C LEU A 176 -21.23 1.56 7.24
N ASP A 177 -20.87 2.21 8.34
CA ASP A 177 -20.16 3.48 8.31
C ASP A 177 -18.68 3.26 7.93
N VAL A 178 -18.08 2.19 8.45
CA VAL A 178 -16.72 1.74 8.10
C VAL A 178 -16.64 1.37 6.63
N GLU A 179 -17.58 0.56 6.11
CA GLU A 179 -17.69 0.23 4.69
C GLU A 179 -17.71 1.48 3.82
N GLY A 180 -18.44 2.51 4.28
CA GLY A 180 -18.52 3.79 3.59
C GLY A 180 -17.21 4.55 3.49
N ILE A 181 -16.38 4.50 4.53
CA ILE A 181 -15.05 5.13 4.54
C ILE A 181 -14.07 4.30 3.70
N VAL A 182 -14.04 2.97 3.88
CA VAL A 182 -13.20 2.08 3.08
C VAL A 182 -13.51 2.25 1.59
N ALA A 183 -14.78 2.33 1.20
CA ALA A 183 -15.19 2.58 -0.18
C ALA A 183 -14.61 3.89 -0.75
N LYS A 184 -14.55 4.95 0.06
CA LYS A 184 -13.95 6.23 -0.35
C LYS A 184 -12.44 6.15 -0.49
N ILE A 185 -11.76 5.55 0.49
CA ILE A 185 -10.29 5.42 0.50
C ILE A 185 -9.83 4.57 -0.69
N THR A 186 -10.48 3.43 -0.90
CA THR A 186 -10.10 2.45 -1.92
C THR A 186 -10.69 2.73 -3.30
N LYS A 187 -11.60 3.72 -3.41
CA LYS A 187 -12.39 4.02 -4.62
C LYS A 187 -13.21 2.84 -5.14
N ILE A 188 -13.50 1.86 -4.26
CA ILE A 188 -14.36 0.71 -4.58
C ILE A 188 -15.82 1.11 -4.28
N PRO A 189 -16.79 0.79 -5.15
CA PRO A 189 -18.19 1.02 -4.84
C PRO A 189 -18.60 0.30 -3.54
N LYS A 190 -19.42 0.98 -2.70
CA LYS A 190 -19.92 0.39 -1.45
C LYS A 190 -20.57 -0.98 -1.68
N LYS A 191 -21.29 -1.15 -2.79
CA LYS A 191 -21.93 -2.42 -3.17
C LYS A 191 -20.97 -3.60 -3.31
N THR A 192 -19.69 -3.35 -3.59
CA THR A 192 -18.66 -4.39 -3.74
C THR A 192 -18.02 -4.77 -2.41
N ILE A 193 -18.16 -3.94 -1.37
CA ILE A 193 -17.57 -4.13 -0.05
C ILE A 193 -18.53 -4.89 0.87
N THR A 194 -19.82 -4.69 0.69
CA THR A 194 -20.87 -5.30 1.51
C THR A 194 -21.03 -6.80 1.21
N LEU A 195 -21.19 -7.62 2.22
CA LEU A 195 -21.38 -9.09 2.11
C LEU A 195 -22.65 -9.52 1.34
N GLN A 196 -23.50 -8.59 0.92
CA GLN A 196 -24.72 -8.85 0.12
C GLN A 196 -24.44 -8.98 -1.40
N ASP A 197 -23.22 -9.23 -1.79
CA ASP A 197 -22.74 -9.30 -3.19
C ASP A 197 -23.44 -10.41 -4.03
N GLN A 198 -24.05 -11.40 -3.43
CA GLN A 198 -24.63 -12.52 -4.20
C GLN A 198 -25.74 -12.08 -5.17
N GLU A 199 -26.57 -11.11 -4.79
CA GLU A 199 -27.65 -10.62 -5.67
C GLU A 199 -27.09 -9.77 -6.82
N TYR A 200 -26.08 -8.97 -6.57
CA TYR A 200 -25.43 -8.14 -7.58
C TYR A 200 -24.79 -8.99 -8.69
N TYR A 201 -24.04 -10.03 -8.32
CA TYR A 201 -23.46 -10.95 -9.31
C TYR A 201 -24.50 -11.84 -10.03
N LYS A 202 -25.67 -12.04 -9.46
CA LYS A 202 -26.78 -12.71 -10.16
C LYS A 202 -27.31 -11.90 -11.34
N GLU A 203 -27.42 -10.58 -11.17
CA GLU A 203 -27.91 -9.64 -12.20
C GLU A 203 -26.84 -9.28 -13.26
N LEU A 204 -25.56 -9.57 -13.02
CA LEU A 204 -24.46 -9.21 -13.91
C LEU A 204 -24.65 -9.68 -15.36
N PRO A 205 -25.04 -10.94 -15.65
CA PRO A 205 -25.26 -11.39 -17.02
C PRO A 205 -26.35 -10.59 -17.73
N LYS A 206 -27.45 -10.32 -17.04
CA LYS A 206 -28.60 -9.60 -17.57
C LYS A 206 -28.23 -8.14 -17.92
N ASN A 207 -27.45 -7.50 -17.05
CA ASN A 207 -27.00 -6.14 -17.28
C ASN A 207 -26.03 -6.04 -18.48
N LEU A 208 -25.10 -7.00 -18.63
CA LEU A 208 -24.19 -7.06 -19.77
C LEU A 208 -24.92 -7.33 -21.08
N LYS A 209 -25.89 -8.27 -21.09
CA LYS A 209 -26.71 -8.59 -22.29
C LYS A 209 -27.56 -7.42 -22.78
N ARG A 210 -27.91 -6.47 -21.90
CA ARG A 210 -28.62 -5.23 -22.30
C ARG A 210 -27.75 -4.25 -23.08
N LEU A 211 -26.43 -4.32 -22.89
CA LEU A 211 -25.47 -3.36 -23.47
C LEU A 211 -24.70 -3.98 -24.64
N ILE A 212 -24.54 -5.29 -24.64
CA ILE A 212 -23.76 -6.02 -25.66
C ILE A 212 -24.64 -7.06 -26.29
N TYR A 213 -24.85 -6.93 -27.59
CA TYR A 213 -25.73 -7.79 -28.37
C TYR A 213 -24.94 -8.88 -29.08
N GLY A 214 -25.52 -10.08 -29.18
CA GLY A 214 -24.98 -11.19 -29.97
C GLY A 214 -23.76 -11.90 -29.36
N GLN A 215 -23.44 -11.63 -28.07
CA GLN A 215 -22.32 -12.26 -27.37
C GLN A 215 -22.77 -12.99 -26.09
N ASP A 216 -23.97 -13.58 -26.10
CA ASP A 216 -24.57 -14.22 -24.94
C ASP A 216 -23.69 -15.31 -24.32
N HIS A 217 -23.09 -16.16 -25.15
CA HIS A 217 -22.22 -17.25 -24.70
C HIS A 217 -20.97 -16.71 -23.97
N ALA A 218 -20.32 -15.68 -24.55
CA ALA A 218 -19.15 -15.06 -23.95
C ALA A 218 -19.49 -14.39 -22.60
N ILE A 219 -20.64 -13.70 -22.53
CA ILE A 219 -21.15 -13.07 -21.30
C ILE A 219 -21.44 -14.11 -20.22
N GLU A 220 -22.10 -15.22 -20.57
CA GLU A 220 -22.41 -16.29 -19.62
C GLU A 220 -21.16 -16.96 -19.09
N SER A 221 -20.20 -17.28 -19.96
CA SER A 221 -18.93 -17.87 -19.57
C SER A 221 -18.15 -16.96 -18.64
N LEU A 222 -18.00 -15.66 -18.99
CA LEU A 222 -17.31 -14.66 -18.17
C LEU A 222 -17.97 -14.48 -16.79
N THR A 223 -19.28 -14.28 -16.77
CA THR A 223 -20.01 -14.02 -15.54
C THR A 223 -20.06 -15.24 -14.61
N SER A 224 -20.12 -16.45 -15.16
CA SER A 224 -20.01 -17.69 -14.40
C SER A 224 -18.64 -17.85 -13.75
N ALA A 225 -17.58 -17.55 -14.48
CA ALA A 225 -16.22 -17.59 -13.95
C ALA A 225 -16.00 -16.53 -12.85
N ILE A 226 -16.55 -15.32 -12.99
CA ILE A 226 -16.50 -14.27 -11.96
C ILE A 226 -17.25 -14.71 -10.71
N LYS A 227 -18.46 -15.28 -10.86
CA LYS A 227 -19.25 -15.80 -9.74
C LYS A 227 -18.50 -16.89 -8.96
N LEU A 228 -17.89 -17.83 -9.68
CA LEU A 228 -17.10 -18.91 -9.08
C LEU A 228 -15.89 -18.35 -8.31
N SER A 229 -15.18 -17.40 -8.88
CA SER A 229 -14.05 -16.76 -8.21
C SER A 229 -14.46 -16.01 -6.92
N ARG A 230 -15.65 -15.41 -6.90
CA ARG A 230 -16.17 -14.66 -5.74
C ARG A 230 -16.85 -15.54 -4.69
N SER A 231 -17.08 -16.84 -4.97
CA SER A 231 -17.70 -17.76 -4.01
C SER A 231 -16.83 -18.14 -2.81
N GLY A 232 -15.61 -17.60 -2.73
CA GLY A 232 -14.70 -17.85 -1.60
C GLY A 232 -13.89 -19.15 -1.71
N LEU A 233 -14.03 -19.91 -2.80
CA LEU A 233 -13.29 -21.15 -3.02
C LEU A 233 -11.86 -20.93 -3.51
N ARG A 234 -11.46 -19.68 -3.77
CA ARG A 234 -10.14 -19.34 -4.30
C ARG A 234 -9.28 -18.65 -3.24
N GLU A 235 -7.97 -18.84 -3.30
CA GLU A 235 -7.01 -18.15 -2.44
C GLU A 235 -7.12 -16.62 -2.63
N SER A 236 -7.20 -15.88 -1.53
CA SER A 236 -7.34 -14.41 -1.52
C SER A 236 -6.14 -13.66 -2.10
N SER A 237 -5.00 -14.33 -2.26
CA SER A 237 -3.76 -13.75 -2.81
C SER A 237 -3.72 -13.70 -4.33
N LYS A 238 -4.63 -14.39 -5.03
CA LYS A 238 -4.66 -14.46 -6.50
C LYS A 238 -5.63 -13.45 -7.09
N THR A 239 -5.40 -13.11 -8.37
CA THR A 239 -6.31 -12.26 -9.15
C THR A 239 -7.71 -12.87 -9.20
N ILE A 240 -8.76 -12.06 -9.26
CA ILE A 240 -10.16 -12.51 -9.33
C ILE A 240 -10.37 -13.43 -10.54
N GLY A 241 -9.74 -13.14 -11.67
CA GLY A 241 -9.79 -13.97 -12.86
C GLY A 241 -8.93 -13.39 -13.99
N ASN A 242 -8.40 -14.28 -14.79
CA ASN A 242 -7.68 -13.97 -16.01
C ASN A 242 -8.50 -14.54 -17.16
N TYR A 243 -8.91 -13.68 -18.09
CA TYR A 243 -9.83 -14.04 -19.19
C TYR A 243 -9.19 -13.66 -20.51
N LEU A 244 -9.19 -14.58 -21.44
CA LEU A 244 -8.74 -14.34 -22.81
C LEU A 244 -9.94 -14.29 -23.75
N PHE A 245 -10.16 -13.13 -24.37
CA PHE A 245 -11.18 -12.95 -25.40
C PHE A 245 -10.57 -13.18 -26.79
N SER A 246 -10.91 -14.28 -27.44
CA SER A 246 -10.48 -14.59 -28.80
C SER A 246 -11.64 -14.47 -29.79
N GLY A 247 -11.38 -13.95 -30.97
CA GLY A 247 -12.39 -13.79 -32.01
C GLY A 247 -12.01 -12.74 -33.05
N PRO A 248 -12.78 -12.60 -34.14
CA PRO A 248 -12.54 -11.62 -35.21
C PRO A 248 -12.49 -10.17 -34.69
N THR A 249 -11.89 -9.29 -35.48
CA THR A 249 -11.89 -7.86 -35.14
C THR A 249 -13.30 -7.28 -35.26
N GLY A 250 -13.64 -6.32 -34.35
CA GLY A 250 -14.93 -5.62 -34.41
C GLY A 250 -16.11 -6.32 -33.75
N VAL A 251 -15.93 -7.52 -33.16
CA VAL A 251 -17.05 -8.29 -32.51
C VAL A 251 -17.37 -7.86 -31.09
N GLY A 252 -16.70 -6.84 -30.55
CA GLY A 252 -17.02 -6.27 -29.24
C GLY A 252 -16.16 -6.75 -28.06
N LYS A 253 -14.98 -7.35 -28.29
CA LYS A 253 -14.08 -7.84 -27.21
C LYS A 253 -13.70 -6.73 -26.22
N THR A 254 -13.21 -5.61 -26.74
CA THR A 254 -12.82 -4.43 -25.93
C THR A 254 -14.01 -3.79 -25.25
N GLU A 255 -15.17 -3.75 -25.94
CA GLU A 255 -16.41 -3.21 -25.38
C GLU A 255 -16.92 -4.07 -24.21
N LEU A 256 -16.79 -5.39 -24.28
CA LEU A 256 -17.16 -6.30 -23.18
C LEU A 256 -16.36 -6.00 -21.91
N ALA A 257 -15.04 -5.79 -22.03
CA ALA A 257 -14.20 -5.42 -20.88
C ALA A 257 -14.57 -4.04 -20.31
N LYS A 258 -14.87 -3.07 -21.18
CA LYS A 258 -15.29 -1.73 -20.79
C LYS A 258 -16.65 -1.74 -20.07
N GLN A 259 -17.64 -2.43 -20.61
CA GLN A 259 -18.95 -2.52 -19.97
C GLN A 259 -18.89 -3.31 -18.67
N LEU A 260 -18.02 -4.32 -18.58
CA LEU A 260 -17.76 -5.04 -17.34
C LEU A 260 -17.22 -4.09 -16.26
N SER A 261 -16.24 -3.25 -16.57
CA SER A 261 -15.68 -2.30 -15.60
C SER A 261 -16.73 -1.29 -15.10
N ILE A 262 -17.55 -0.76 -16.01
CA ILE A 262 -18.63 0.18 -15.69
C ILE A 262 -19.67 -0.48 -14.77
N ILE A 263 -20.11 -1.70 -15.09
CA ILE A 263 -21.10 -2.41 -14.29
C ILE A 263 -20.50 -2.76 -12.93
N LEU A 264 -19.27 -3.23 -12.86
CA LEU A 264 -18.57 -3.50 -11.59
C LEU A 264 -18.25 -2.22 -10.81
N GLY A 265 -18.34 -1.04 -11.45
CA GLY A 265 -18.02 0.25 -10.85
C GLY A 265 -16.55 0.41 -10.51
N VAL A 266 -15.66 -0.26 -11.24
CA VAL A 266 -14.21 -0.18 -11.08
C VAL A 266 -13.56 0.48 -12.30
N GLU A 267 -12.34 0.99 -12.12
CA GLU A 267 -11.60 1.63 -13.21
C GLU A 267 -11.18 0.61 -14.27
N LEU A 268 -11.20 1.04 -15.55
CA LEU A 268 -10.62 0.29 -16.65
C LEU A 268 -9.22 0.80 -16.96
N ILE A 269 -8.21 0.00 -16.66
CA ILE A 269 -6.83 0.25 -17.06
C ILE A 269 -6.59 -0.46 -18.39
N ARG A 270 -6.37 0.31 -19.46
CA ARG A 270 -6.17 -0.25 -20.81
C ARG A 270 -4.75 0.04 -21.29
N PHE A 271 -4.08 -1.01 -21.76
CA PHE A 271 -2.82 -0.92 -22.49
C PHE A 271 -2.99 -1.53 -23.87
N ASP A 272 -2.61 -0.79 -24.91
CA ASP A 272 -2.49 -1.29 -26.27
C ASP A 272 -1.13 -1.96 -26.40
N MET A 273 -1.12 -3.28 -26.58
CA MET A 273 0.11 -4.05 -26.62
C MET A 273 0.89 -3.86 -27.89
N SER A 274 0.32 -3.24 -28.92
CA SER A 274 1.06 -2.84 -30.13
C SER A 274 2.16 -1.81 -29.83
N GLU A 275 1.98 -0.97 -28.79
CA GLU A 275 3.00 -0.01 -28.35
C GLU A 275 4.19 -0.69 -27.63
N PHE A 276 4.03 -1.94 -27.22
CA PHE A 276 5.01 -2.72 -26.46
C PHE A 276 5.53 -3.93 -27.26
N SER A 277 5.60 -3.81 -28.58
CA SER A 277 6.12 -4.84 -29.47
C SER A 277 7.65 -4.94 -29.46
N GLU A 278 8.35 -3.87 -29.08
CA GLU A 278 9.82 -3.83 -29.06
C GLU A 278 10.38 -3.98 -27.64
N LYS A 279 11.55 -4.64 -27.54
CA LYS A 279 12.18 -4.94 -26.24
C LYS A 279 12.43 -3.71 -25.37
N HIS A 280 12.80 -2.58 -25.95
CA HIS A 280 13.06 -1.35 -25.20
C HIS A 280 11.79 -0.71 -24.63
N THR A 281 10.62 -0.97 -25.20
CA THR A 281 9.34 -0.44 -24.69
C THR A 281 8.83 -1.19 -23.47
N ILE A 282 9.31 -2.42 -23.23
CA ILE A 282 8.98 -3.20 -22.04
C ILE A 282 9.40 -2.47 -20.76
N SER A 283 10.57 -1.80 -20.81
CA SER A 283 11.06 -1.01 -19.65
C SER A 283 10.13 0.14 -19.27
N LYS A 284 9.33 0.67 -20.21
CA LYS A 284 8.30 1.66 -19.90
C LYS A 284 7.13 1.03 -19.14
N LEU A 285 6.81 -0.22 -19.43
CA LEU A 285 5.67 -0.92 -18.83
C LEU A 285 5.98 -1.37 -17.39
N ILE A 286 7.20 -1.91 -17.16
CA ILE A 286 7.59 -2.53 -15.87
C ILE A 286 8.67 -1.77 -15.10
N GLY A 287 9.15 -0.62 -15.61
CA GLY A 287 10.27 0.13 -15.04
C GLY A 287 11.62 -0.25 -15.65
N ALA A 288 12.59 0.67 -15.59
CA ALA A 288 13.94 0.44 -16.06
C ALA A 288 14.78 -0.28 -14.97
N PRO A 289 15.71 -1.17 -15.35
CA PRO A 289 16.64 -1.78 -14.41
C PRO A 289 17.56 -0.75 -13.73
N PRO A 290 18.09 -1.07 -12.52
CA PRO A 290 19.05 -0.20 -11.85
C PRO A 290 20.23 0.16 -12.75
N GLY A 291 20.58 1.45 -12.81
CA GLY A 291 21.68 1.98 -13.62
C GLY A 291 21.28 2.45 -15.02
N TYR A 292 20.03 2.31 -15.43
CA TYR A 292 19.53 2.86 -16.70
C TYR A 292 18.78 4.18 -16.48
N VAL A 293 18.79 5.03 -17.52
CA VAL A 293 18.03 6.29 -17.52
C VAL A 293 16.54 5.99 -17.32
N GLY A 294 15.91 6.65 -16.34
CA GLY A 294 14.49 6.40 -16.01
C GLY A 294 14.26 5.37 -14.90
N PHE A 295 15.30 4.86 -14.24
CA PHE A 295 15.18 3.92 -13.11
C PHE A 295 14.31 4.44 -11.95
N GLU A 296 14.35 5.75 -11.68
CA GLU A 296 13.52 6.39 -10.64
C GLU A 296 12.04 6.49 -11.03
N GLN A 297 11.71 6.34 -12.31
CA GLN A 297 10.34 6.28 -12.79
C GLN A 297 9.87 4.83 -12.71
N GLY A 298 8.79 4.59 -11.95
CA GLY A 298 8.14 3.29 -11.86
C GLY A 298 7.61 2.82 -13.24
N GLY A 299 7.25 1.55 -13.36
CA GLY A 299 6.61 1.05 -14.58
C GLY A 299 5.17 1.55 -14.72
N LEU A 300 4.75 1.91 -15.93
CA LEU A 300 3.39 2.38 -16.21
C LEU A 300 2.31 1.40 -15.70
N LEU A 301 2.56 0.10 -15.79
CA LEU A 301 1.66 -0.93 -15.30
C LEU A 301 1.58 -0.90 -13.77
N SER A 302 2.73 -0.89 -13.10
CA SER A 302 2.83 -0.86 -11.63
C SER A 302 2.16 0.39 -11.06
N GLU A 303 2.47 1.56 -11.61
CA GLU A 303 1.88 2.83 -11.17
C GLU A 303 0.36 2.90 -11.38
N SER A 304 -0.12 2.41 -12.54
CA SER A 304 -1.55 2.41 -12.85
C SER A 304 -2.34 1.50 -11.91
N VAL A 305 -1.80 0.32 -11.61
CA VAL A 305 -2.41 -0.65 -10.69
C VAL A 305 -2.29 -0.16 -9.23
N GLU A 306 -1.15 0.44 -8.82
CA GLU A 306 -1.00 1.03 -7.49
C GLU A 306 -2.00 2.16 -7.24
N LYS A 307 -2.25 2.99 -8.27
CA LYS A 307 -3.23 4.08 -8.21
C LYS A 307 -4.68 3.57 -8.13
N ASN A 308 -4.98 2.45 -8.77
CA ASN A 308 -6.30 1.83 -8.81
C ASN A 308 -6.19 0.32 -8.61
N PRO A 309 -5.96 -0.16 -7.37
CA PRO A 309 -5.72 -1.57 -7.06
C PRO A 309 -6.88 -2.51 -7.43
N HIS A 310 -8.09 -1.96 -7.43
CA HIS A 310 -9.31 -2.68 -7.81
C HIS A 310 -9.79 -2.16 -9.17
N SER A 311 -9.27 -2.75 -10.23
CA SER A 311 -9.53 -2.33 -11.61
C SER A 311 -9.71 -3.54 -12.52
N VAL A 312 -10.26 -3.30 -13.70
CA VAL A 312 -10.20 -4.23 -14.82
C VAL A 312 -8.98 -3.85 -15.65
N LEU A 313 -7.97 -4.72 -15.69
CA LEU A 313 -6.80 -4.56 -16.55
C LEU A 313 -7.10 -5.18 -17.91
N LEU A 314 -7.12 -4.38 -18.96
CA LEU A 314 -7.28 -4.80 -20.33
C LEU A 314 -5.96 -4.64 -21.08
N LEU A 315 -5.43 -5.76 -21.54
CA LEU A 315 -4.29 -5.82 -22.45
C LEU A 315 -4.85 -6.07 -23.86
N ASP A 316 -5.01 -5.00 -24.61
CA ASP A 316 -5.61 -5.08 -25.96
C ASP A 316 -4.55 -5.47 -26.99
N GLU A 317 -4.93 -6.25 -28.00
CA GLU A 317 -4.03 -6.77 -29.05
C GLU A 317 -2.80 -7.50 -28.49
N ILE A 318 -3.02 -8.37 -27.50
CA ILE A 318 -1.96 -9.06 -26.77
C ILE A 318 -1.02 -9.86 -27.68
N GLU A 319 -1.48 -10.31 -28.84
CA GLU A 319 -0.70 -11.03 -29.85
C GLU A 319 0.42 -10.19 -30.48
N LYS A 320 0.35 -8.86 -30.35
CA LYS A 320 1.38 -7.94 -30.87
C LYS A 320 2.47 -7.66 -29.83
N ALA A 321 2.27 -8.08 -28.59
CA ALA A 321 3.21 -7.84 -27.50
C ALA A 321 4.54 -8.60 -27.73
N HIS A 322 5.64 -8.00 -27.23
CA HIS A 322 6.92 -8.72 -27.19
C HIS A 322 6.83 -9.98 -26.33
N PRO A 323 7.47 -11.09 -26.70
CA PRO A 323 7.42 -12.37 -25.96
C PRO A 323 7.75 -12.27 -24.47
N ASP A 324 8.64 -11.38 -24.05
CA ASP A 324 9.01 -11.21 -22.65
C ASP A 324 7.83 -10.72 -21.78
N ILE A 325 6.84 -10.06 -22.37
CA ILE A 325 5.62 -9.63 -21.67
C ILE A 325 4.78 -10.83 -21.24
N PHE A 326 4.75 -11.90 -22.02
CA PHE A 326 4.03 -13.12 -21.65
C PHE A 326 4.60 -13.76 -20.38
N ASN A 327 5.93 -13.76 -20.21
CA ASN A 327 6.57 -14.27 -19.00
C ASN A 327 6.17 -13.45 -17.76
N LEU A 328 6.05 -12.13 -17.91
CA LEU A 328 5.57 -11.25 -16.86
C LEU A 328 4.11 -11.55 -16.50
N LEU A 329 3.26 -11.70 -17.51
CA LEU A 329 1.84 -12.00 -17.30
C LEU A 329 1.64 -13.34 -16.62
N LEU A 330 2.43 -14.38 -16.96
CA LEU A 330 2.41 -15.66 -16.27
C LEU A 330 2.69 -15.50 -14.78
N GLN A 331 3.69 -14.69 -14.41
CA GLN A 331 3.99 -14.41 -13.02
C GLN A 331 2.82 -13.75 -12.29
N ILE A 332 2.16 -12.76 -12.93
CA ILE A 332 0.97 -12.09 -12.36
C ILE A 332 -0.19 -13.08 -12.20
N MET A 333 -0.42 -13.93 -13.20
CA MET A 333 -1.53 -14.89 -13.19
C MET A 333 -1.36 -15.99 -12.16
N ASP A 334 -0.12 -16.46 -11.94
CA ASP A 334 0.18 -17.56 -11.03
C ASP A 334 0.24 -17.09 -9.57
N TYR A 335 0.87 -15.97 -9.32
CA TYR A 335 1.17 -15.50 -7.95
C TYR A 335 0.33 -14.30 -7.52
N GLY A 336 -0.41 -13.65 -8.42
CA GLY A 336 -1.17 -12.43 -8.13
C GLY A 336 -0.29 -11.23 -7.77
N LYS A 337 1.02 -11.33 -8.02
CA LYS A 337 2.03 -10.33 -7.65
C LYS A 337 3.04 -10.18 -8.78
N MET A 338 3.51 -8.97 -8.95
CA MET A 338 4.59 -8.63 -9.85
C MET A 338 5.63 -7.84 -9.08
N LYS A 339 6.90 -8.25 -9.18
CA LYS A 339 8.00 -7.39 -8.74
C LYS A 339 8.38 -6.47 -9.87
N ASP A 340 8.25 -5.17 -9.65
CA ASP A 340 8.84 -4.21 -10.57
C ASP A 340 10.37 -4.22 -10.40
N GLN A 341 11.06 -3.55 -11.31
CA GLN A 341 12.53 -3.46 -11.28
C GLN A 341 13.05 -2.70 -10.05
N ASN A 342 12.19 -1.94 -9.36
CA ASN A 342 12.50 -1.23 -8.11
C ASN A 342 12.26 -2.11 -6.86
N GLY A 343 11.86 -3.38 -7.05
CA GLY A 343 11.58 -4.31 -5.95
C GLY A 343 10.24 -4.08 -5.25
N LYS A 344 9.37 -3.22 -5.78
CA LYS A 344 7.99 -3.08 -5.32
C LYS A 344 7.17 -4.30 -5.77
N ASN A 345 6.32 -4.79 -4.87
CA ASN A 345 5.39 -5.91 -5.15
C ASN A 345 4.02 -5.36 -5.47
#